data_09d2bb6396c80e2b2747a4aa18b93815
#
_entry.id   09d2bb6396c80e2b2747a4aa18b93815
#
_cell.length_a   1.000
_cell.length_b   1.000
_cell.length_c   1.000
_cell.angle_alpha   90.00
_cell.angle_beta   90.00
_cell.angle_gamma   90.00
#
_symmetry.space_group_name_H-M   'P 1'
#
loop_
_entity.id
_entity.type
_entity.pdbx_description
1 polymer ?
#
loop_
_entity_poly.entity_id
_entity_poly.type
_entity_poly.pdbx_seq_one_letter_code
_entity_poly.pdbx_strand_id
1 'polypeptide(L)'
;KDFNNRKSVLNGVFRHAVLNEIITFSPITDLPCNTLKFKLPNASKKAYTVEERAMLLSYLKTLEQDAYTLAIQFAFYGIFRVGEIKGLTWDTENENIITIKQQLVEERTLQEDMTFSHPHRVLKDPKGNPFYSIRTEELPEAGINILRKMKELNPNGKLVFMHEGRPLTTDTFNRRLKKYCGELGITYLSSHKIRFTNASMLFDAGVKAIDIQPLLGHSNLAMTQHYIGQRTTERDSTEMARILA
;
A
#
# COMPACT_ATOMS: atom_id res chain seq x y z
N LYS A 1 12.40 11.33 -8.20
CA LYS A 1 12.41 10.17 -7.28
C LYS A 1 13.75 9.42 -7.39
N ASP A 2 14.17 9.08 -8.60
CA ASP A 2 15.41 8.35 -8.85
C ASP A 2 16.68 9.12 -8.37
N PHE A 3 16.76 10.41 -8.64
CA PHE A 3 17.84 11.27 -8.14
C PHE A 3 17.93 11.26 -6.60
N ASN A 4 16.80 11.40 -5.89
CA ASN A 4 16.80 11.41 -4.43
C ASN A 4 17.22 10.05 -3.85
N ASN A 5 16.83 8.95 -4.48
CA ASN A 5 17.27 7.61 -4.08
C ASN A 5 18.79 7.46 -4.26
N ARG A 6 19.34 7.87 -5.42
CA ARG A 6 20.79 7.82 -5.67
C ARG A 6 21.56 8.73 -4.71
N LYS A 7 21.08 9.95 -4.48
CA LYS A 7 21.66 10.86 -3.48
C LYS A 7 21.66 10.24 -2.08
N SER A 8 20.59 9.56 -1.68
CA SER A 8 20.51 8.90 -0.37
C SER A 8 21.56 7.78 -0.23
N VAL A 9 21.73 6.95 -1.26
CA VAL A 9 22.76 5.90 -1.27
C VAL A 9 24.16 6.49 -1.18
N LEU A 10 24.46 7.49 -2.02
CA LEU A 10 25.77 8.18 -2.00
C LEU A 10 26.06 8.84 -0.66
N ASN A 11 25.05 9.50 -0.05
CA ASN A 11 25.20 10.06 1.31
C ASN A 11 25.52 8.96 2.33
N GLY A 12 24.92 7.79 2.23
CA GLY A 12 25.22 6.64 3.09
C GLY A 12 26.68 6.19 2.94
N VAL A 13 27.14 6.01 1.71
CA VAL A 13 28.52 5.59 1.39
C VAL A 13 29.55 6.60 1.92
N PHE A 14 29.39 7.89 1.59
CA PHE A 14 30.36 8.89 2.05
C PHE A 14 30.31 9.14 3.56
N ARG A 15 29.13 9.05 4.18
CA ARG A 15 29.03 9.09 5.65
C ARG A 15 29.78 7.91 6.30
N HIS A 16 29.64 6.71 5.75
CA HIS A 16 30.40 5.55 6.23
C HIS A 16 31.90 5.76 6.08
N ALA A 17 32.38 6.29 4.94
CA ALA A 17 33.78 6.57 4.71
C ALA A 17 34.34 7.63 5.68
N VAL A 18 33.58 8.66 6.02
CA VAL A 18 33.96 9.66 7.04
C VAL A 18 34.02 9.03 8.43
N LEU A 19 33.02 8.22 8.80
CA LEU A 19 32.97 7.56 10.13
C LEU A 19 34.12 6.55 10.34
N ASN A 20 34.65 5.98 9.25
CA ASN A 20 35.81 5.06 9.29
C ASN A 20 37.13 5.77 8.95
N GLU A 21 37.18 7.10 8.98
CA GLU A 21 38.37 7.91 8.75
C GLU A 21 39.05 7.68 7.40
N ILE A 22 38.33 7.10 6.40
CA ILE A 22 38.83 6.88 5.03
C ILE A 22 38.95 8.22 4.28
N ILE A 23 38.02 9.14 4.56
CA ILE A 23 37.98 10.50 4.05
C ILE A 23 37.68 11.49 5.17
N THR A 24 38.15 12.71 5.07
CA THR A 24 37.98 13.75 6.08
C THR A 24 36.61 14.43 6.03
N PHE A 25 35.98 14.49 4.86
CA PHE A 25 34.65 15.10 4.67
C PHE A 25 33.91 14.44 3.51
N SER A 26 32.58 14.58 3.53
CA SER A 26 31.73 14.04 2.47
C SER A 26 31.70 15.00 1.27
N PRO A 27 32.11 14.59 0.06
CA PRO A 27 32.09 15.45 -1.13
C PRO A 27 30.68 15.86 -1.59
N ILE A 28 29.64 15.26 -1.02
CA ILE A 28 28.23 15.57 -1.37
C ILE A 28 27.67 16.69 -0.49
N THR A 29 28.26 16.96 0.67
CA THR A 29 27.73 17.94 1.64
C THR A 29 27.65 19.34 1.02
N ASP A 30 28.66 19.72 0.25
CA ASP A 30 28.78 21.07 -0.33
C ASP A 30 28.20 21.17 -1.75
N LEU A 31 27.71 20.07 -2.30
CA LEU A 31 27.06 20.11 -3.62
C LEU A 31 25.68 20.80 -3.51
N PRO A 32 25.36 21.77 -4.39
CA PRO A 32 24.08 22.49 -4.36
C PRO A 32 22.92 21.62 -4.90
N CYS A 33 22.89 20.38 -4.46
CA CYS A 33 21.87 19.40 -4.92
C CYS A 33 20.44 19.81 -4.57
N ASN A 34 20.25 20.71 -3.60
CA ASN A 34 18.92 21.20 -3.20
C ASN A 34 18.38 22.27 -4.16
N THR A 35 19.25 22.88 -4.97
CA THR A 35 18.87 23.89 -5.97
C THR A 35 18.49 23.26 -7.33
N LEU A 36 18.77 21.96 -7.51
CA LEU A 36 18.45 21.28 -8.77
C LEU A 36 16.93 21.13 -8.90
N LYS A 37 16.39 21.78 -9.94
CA LYS A 37 14.98 21.66 -10.31
C LYS A 37 14.84 20.62 -11.41
N PHE A 38 14.08 19.57 -11.14
CA PHE A 38 13.75 18.55 -12.14
C PHE A 38 12.37 18.82 -12.72
N LYS A 39 12.24 18.71 -14.04
CA LYS A 39 10.93 18.72 -14.68
C LYS A 39 10.15 17.50 -14.20
N LEU A 40 9.10 17.72 -13.44
CA LEU A 40 8.20 16.64 -13.01
C LEU A 40 7.37 16.19 -14.21
N PRO A 41 7.21 14.90 -14.43
CA PRO A 41 6.25 14.43 -15.41
C PRO A 41 4.86 14.91 -14.99
N ASN A 42 3.99 15.13 -15.98
CA ASN A 42 2.59 15.49 -15.75
C ASN A 42 1.97 14.55 -14.72
N ALA A 43 1.06 15.06 -13.90
CA ALA A 43 0.44 14.31 -12.83
C ALA A 43 -0.18 13.01 -13.39
N SER A 44 0.47 11.88 -13.10
CA SER A 44 -0.06 10.57 -13.49
C SER A 44 -1.33 10.30 -12.68
N LYS A 45 -2.29 9.58 -13.28
CA LYS A 45 -3.46 9.08 -12.60
C LYS A 45 -3.09 8.45 -11.26
N LYS A 46 -3.73 8.86 -10.18
CA LYS A 46 -3.36 8.44 -8.82
C LYS A 46 -4.30 7.39 -8.24
N ALA A 47 -5.56 7.37 -8.67
CA ALA A 47 -6.62 6.49 -8.19
C ALA A 47 -7.45 5.93 -9.35
N TYR A 48 -8.08 4.78 -9.16
CA TYR A 48 -9.16 4.32 -10.01
C TYR A 48 -10.38 5.20 -9.81
N THR A 49 -11.19 5.39 -10.86
CA THR A 49 -12.51 6.03 -10.71
C THR A 49 -13.50 5.04 -10.08
N VAL A 50 -14.67 5.53 -9.68
CA VAL A 50 -15.75 4.68 -9.15
C VAL A 50 -16.18 3.65 -10.19
N GLU A 51 -16.30 4.07 -11.45
CA GLU A 51 -16.70 3.24 -12.57
C GLU A 51 -15.64 2.16 -12.88
N GLU A 52 -14.35 2.53 -12.94
CA GLU A 52 -13.26 1.60 -13.16
C GLU A 52 -13.15 0.55 -12.05
N ARG A 53 -13.34 0.99 -10.79
CA ARG A 53 -13.41 0.08 -9.64
C ARG A 53 -14.58 -0.90 -9.79
N ALA A 54 -15.76 -0.42 -10.15
CA ALA A 54 -16.95 -1.25 -10.36
C ALA A 54 -16.74 -2.24 -11.52
N MET A 55 -16.17 -1.79 -12.64
CA MET A 55 -15.84 -2.64 -13.78
C MET A 55 -14.85 -3.74 -13.39
N LEU A 56 -13.76 -3.40 -12.69
CA LEU A 56 -12.77 -4.36 -12.20
C LEU A 56 -13.40 -5.39 -11.26
N LEU A 57 -14.18 -4.97 -10.27
CA LEU A 57 -14.82 -5.87 -9.33
C LEU A 57 -15.86 -6.78 -10.01
N SER A 58 -16.62 -6.28 -10.97
CA SER A 58 -17.57 -7.08 -11.74
C SER A 58 -16.83 -8.12 -12.58
N TYR A 59 -15.77 -7.73 -13.28
CA TYR A 59 -14.96 -8.64 -14.06
C TYR A 59 -14.27 -9.71 -13.21
N LEU A 60 -13.66 -9.33 -12.07
CA LEU A 60 -13.02 -10.28 -11.15
C LEU A 60 -13.97 -11.35 -10.63
N LYS A 61 -15.26 -11.05 -10.50
CA LYS A 61 -16.28 -12.03 -10.10
C LYS A 61 -16.59 -13.07 -11.18
N THR A 62 -16.34 -12.78 -12.46
CA THR A 62 -16.53 -13.72 -13.57
C THR A 62 -15.37 -14.69 -13.77
N LEU A 63 -14.21 -14.38 -13.16
CA LEU A 63 -13.02 -15.21 -13.27
C LEU A 63 -13.06 -16.39 -12.28
N GLU A 64 -12.14 -17.34 -12.49
CA GLU A 64 -11.84 -18.37 -11.50
C GLU A 64 -11.48 -17.71 -10.15
N GLN A 65 -12.18 -18.11 -9.10
CA GLN A 65 -12.06 -17.53 -7.77
C GLN A 65 -10.91 -18.17 -6.99
N ASP A 66 -9.69 -18.10 -7.55
CA ASP A 66 -8.49 -18.52 -6.87
C ASP A 66 -8.02 -17.47 -5.82
N ALA A 67 -7.02 -17.83 -5.03
CA ALA A 67 -6.53 -16.97 -3.95
C ALA A 67 -6.03 -15.59 -4.41
N TYR A 68 -5.45 -15.47 -5.63
CA TYR A 68 -5.01 -14.18 -6.16
C TYR A 68 -6.20 -13.33 -6.61
N THR A 69 -7.16 -13.90 -7.30
CA THR A 69 -8.37 -13.21 -7.74
C THR A 69 -9.16 -12.70 -6.53
N LEU A 70 -9.31 -13.54 -5.51
CA LEU A 70 -9.97 -13.15 -4.26
C LEU A 70 -9.17 -12.09 -3.48
N ALA A 71 -7.84 -12.19 -3.42
CA ALA A 71 -7.00 -11.18 -2.77
C ALA A 71 -7.07 -9.81 -3.46
N ILE A 72 -7.14 -9.80 -4.80
CA ILE A 72 -7.31 -8.54 -5.56
C ILE A 72 -8.68 -7.93 -5.27
N GLN A 73 -9.76 -8.72 -5.28
CA GLN A 73 -11.09 -8.24 -4.89
C GLN A 73 -11.09 -7.71 -3.46
N PHE A 74 -10.48 -8.45 -2.52
CA PHE A 74 -10.39 -8.08 -1.11
C PHE A 74 -9.70 -6.73 -0.90
N ALA A 75 -8.65 -6.44 -1.67
CA ALA A 75 -7.94 -5.18 -1.61
C ALA A 75 -8.84 -3.95 -1.87
N PHE A 76 -9.94 -4.12 -2.61
CA PHE A 76 -10.91 -3.05 -2.88
C PHE A 76 -11.95 -2.85 -1.77
N TYR A 77 -11.98 -3.69 -0.73
CA TYR A 77 -12.96 -3.61 0.35
C TYR A 77 -12.39 -3.11 1.69
N GLY A 78 -11.12 -2.71 1.72
CA GLY A 78 -10.49 -2.09 2.90
C GLY A 78 -9.28 -1.26 2.52
N ILE A 79 -8.63 -0.66 3.50
CA ILE A 79 -7.46 0.21 3.29
C ILE A 79 -6.16 -0.55 3.57
N PHE A 80 -5.97 -1.68 2.90
CA PHE A 80 -4.86 -2.60 3.13
C PHE A 80 -3.63 -2.30 2.26
N ARG A 81 -2.44 -2.55 2.83
CA ARG A 81 -1.22 -2.76 2.03
C ARG A 81 -1.21 -4.21 1.53
N VAL A 82 -0.65 -4.45 0.34
CA VAL A 82 -0.56 -5.83 -0.20
C VAL A 82 0.21 -6.77 0.73
N GLY A 83 1.21 -6.25 1.46
CA GLY A 83 1.94 -7.03 2.47
C GLY A 83 1.07 -7.43 3.66
N GLU A 84 0.13 -6.58 4.06
CA GLU A 84 -0.85 -6.85 5.12
C GLU A 84 -1.84 -7.93 4.67
N ILE A 85 -2.38 -7.84 3.45
CA ILE A 85 -3.23 -8.91 2.86
C ILE A 85 -2.50 -10.25 2.84
N LYS A 86 -1.25 -10.27 2.37
CA LYS A 86 -0.43 -11.49 2.32
C LYS A 86 -0.10 -12.06 3.70
N GLY A 87 -0.03 -11.21 4.72
CA GLY A 87 0.30 -11.59 6.09
C GLY A 87 -0.92 -11.86 6.97
N LEU A 88 -2.14 -11.77 6.43
CA LEU A 88 -3.36 -11.97 7.19
C LEU A 88 -3.48 -13.43 7.65
N THR A 89 -3.82 -13.63 8.92
CA THR A 89 -4.02 -14.93 9.57
C THR A 89 -5.45 -15.04 10.09
N TRP A 90 -5.97 -16.24 10.24
CA TRP A 90 -7.36 -16.49 10.66
C TRP A 90 -7.68 -15.99 12.07
N ASP A 91 -6.68 -15.83 12.94
CA ASP A 91 -6.83 -15.30 14.29
C ASP A 91 -6.97 -13.76 14.36
N THR A 92 -7.00 -13.10 13.21
CA THR A 92 -7.18 -11.65 13.09
C THR A 92 -8.61 -11.26 12.72
N GLU A 93 -9.45 -12.24 12.42
CA GLU A 93 -10.87 -12.06 12.08
C GLU A 93 -11.75 -12.23 13.31
N ASN A 94 -12.68 -11.31 13.50
CA ASN A 94 -13.76 -11.42 14.48
C ASN A 94 -15.02 -10.83 13.85
N GLU A 95 -15.97 -11.70 13.47
CA GLU A 95 -17.21 -11.35 12.78
C GLU A 95 -16.94 -10.55 11.48
N ASN A 96 -17.19 -9.23 11.49
CA ASN A 96 -16.95 -8.32 10.37
C ASN A 96 -15.72 -7.43 10.56
N ILE A 97 -14.98 -7.62 11.65
CA ILE A 97 -13.81 -6.81 11.99
C ILE A 97 -12.53 -7.59 11.72
N ILE A 98 -11.60 -6.95 11.02
CA ILE A 98 -10.25 -7.48 10.82
C ILE A 98 -9.23 -6.64 11.57
N THR A 99 -8.34 -7.31 12.30
CA THR A 99 -7.19 -6.68 12.94
C THR A 99 -5.93 -6.84 12.05
N ILE A 100 -5.38 -5.73 11.60
CA ILE A 100 -4.11 -5.69 10.88
C ILE A 100 -2.99 -5.56 11.91
N LYS A 101 -2.32 -6.68 12.22
CA LYS A 101 -1.23 -6.74 13.21
C LYS A 101 0.12 -7.11 12.63
N GLN A 102 0.15 -7.53 11.36
CA GLN A 102 1.38 -7.99 10.70
C GLN A 102 1.31 -7.85 9.17
N GLN A 103 2.46 -7.98 8.54
CA GLN A 103 2.62 -8.03 7.09
C GLN A 103 3.62 -9.13 6.69
N LEU A 104 3.44 -9.73 5.53
CA LEU A 104 4.40 -10.65 4.94
C LEU A 104 5.35 -9.88 4.02
N VAL A 105 6.63 -9.88 4.35
CA VAL A 105 7.70 -9.24 3.57
C VAL A 105 8.67 -10.27 3.01
N GLU A 106 9.31 -9.94 1.90
CA GLU A 106 10.43 -10.69 1.36
C GLU A 106 11.73 -9.98 1.75
N GLU A 107 12.63 -10.70 2.39
CA GLU A 107 13.93 -10.19 2.82
C GLU A 107 15.05 -10.96 2.18
N ARG A 108 16.17 -10.27 2.02
CA ARG A 108 17.45 -10.84 1.61
C ARG A 108 18.49 -10.39 2.61
N THR A 109 19.32 -11.29 3.05
CA THR A 109 20.44 -11.00 3.94
C THR A 109 21.70 -10.82 3.11
N LEU A 110 22.47 -9.79 3.38
CA LEU A 110 23.80 -9.62 2.81
C LEU A 110 24.72 -10.68 3.43
N GLN A 111 25.40 -11.46 2.61
CA GLN A 111 26.31 -12.52 3.02
C GLN A 111 27.74 -11.97 3.12
N GLU A 112 28.65 -12.73 3.73
CA GLU A 112 30.05 -12.33 3.90
C GLU A 112 30.78 -12.12 2.56
N ASP A 113 30.39 -12.85 1.53
CA ASP A 113 30.90 -12.71 0.15
C ASP A 113 30.32 -11.51 -0.61
N MET A 114 29.60 -10.61 0.07
CA MET A 114 28.93 -9.45 -0.50
C MET A 114 27.78 -9.79 -1.48
N THR A 115 27.34 -11.02 -1.54
CA THR A 115 26.13 -11.42 -2.27
C THR A 115 24.89 -11.34 -1.37
N PHE A 116 23.72 -11.35 -1.99
CA PHE A 116 22.48 -11.44 -1.23
C PHE A 116 21.95 -12.88 -1.21
N SER A 117 21.47 -13.30 -0.05
CA SER A 117 20.76 -14.58 0.08
C SER A 117 19.57 -14.66 -0.88
N HIS A 118 19.10 -15.89 -1.13
CA HIS A 118 17.78 -16.06 -1.75
C HIS A 118 16.71 -15.35 -0.90
N PRO A 119 15.68 -14.75 -1.55
CA PRO A 119 14.62 -14.10 -0.81
C PRO A 119 13.88 -15.10 0.08
N HIS A 120 13.74 -14.78 1.36
CA HIS A 120 12.93 -15.54 2.30
C HIS A 120 11.77 -14.68 2.81
N ARG A 121 10.68 -15.30 3.23
CA ARG A 121 9.46 -14.62 3.63
C ARG A 121 9.35 -14.60 5.14
N VAL A 122 9.13 -13.41 5.69
CA VAL A 122 9.05 -13.16 7.13
C VAL A 122 7.78 -12.39 7.45
N LEU A 123 7.07 -12.82 8.49
CA LEU A 123 6.01 -12.02 9.10
C LEU A 123 6.67 -10.99 10.01
N LYS A 124 6.32 -9.73 9.80
CA LYS A 124 6.79 -8.59 10.58
C LYS A 124 5.62 -7.69 10.94
N ASP A 125 5.82 -6.84 11.92
CA ASP A 125 4.88 -5.78 12.22
C ASP A 125 4.57 -4.95 10.97
N PRO A 126 3.38 -4.34 10.87
CA PRO A 126 3.05 -3.46 9.76
C PRO A 126 4.06 -2.31 9.68
N LYS A 127 4.35 -1.87 8.46
CA LYS A 127 5.33 -0.80 8.24
C LYS A 127 4.93 0.49 8.95
N GLY A 128 5.85 1.03 9.77
CA GLY A 128 5.66 2.26 10.53
C GLY A 128 5.79 2.04 12.02
N ASN A 129 5.32 3.00 12.82
CA ASN A 129 5.26 2.84 14.27
C ASN A 129 4.11 1.88 14.63
N PRO A 130 4.33 0.79 15.39
CA PRO A 130 3.30 -0.19 15.77
C PRO A 130 2.04 0.44 16.37
N PHE A 131 2.19 1.50 17.15
CA PHE A 131 1.07 2.23 17.77
C PHE A 131 0.05 2.76 16.75
N TYR A 132 0.50 3.12 15.54
CA TYR A 132 -0.37 3.64 14.47
C TYR A 132 -0.64 2.62 13.38
N SER A 133 0.22 1.63 13.21
CA SER A 133 0.14 0.68 12.10
C SER A 133 -0.67 -0.57 12.43
N ILE A 134 -0.75 -0.96 13.71
CA ILE A 134 -1.70 -1.97 14.19
C ILE A 134 -3.07 -1.30 14.30
N ARG A 135 -4.05 -1.86 13.61
CA ARG A 135 -5.38 -1.26 13.51
C ARG A 135 -6.45 -2.29 13.21
N THR A 136 -7.69 -1.92 13.48
CA THR A 136 -8.87 -2.69 13.08
C THR A 136 -9.58 -2.01 11.93
N GLU A 137 -10.15 -2.79 11.04
CA GLU A 137 -11.00 -2.31 9.95
C GLU A 137 -12.28 -3.16 9.93
N GLU A 138 -13.44 -2.50 9.86
CA GLU A 138 -14.71 -3.15 9.63
C GLU A 138 -14.88 -3.41 8.14
N LEU A 139 -15.22 -4.64 7.78
CA LEU A 139 -15.40 -5.05 6.38
C LEU A 139 -16.86 -4.98 5.96
N PRO A 140 -17.14 -4.53 4.72
CA PRO A 140 -18.43 -4.72 4.13
C PRO A 140 -18.70 -6.21 3.87
N GLU A 141 -19.97 -6.61 3.78
CA GLU A 141 -20.39 -7.99 3.54
C GLU A 141 -19.68 -8.65 2.34
N ALA A 142 -19.39 -7.87 1.29
CA ALA A 142 -18.62 -8.37 0.14
C ALA A 142 -17.19 -8.79 0.50
N GLY A 143 -16.54 -8.09 1.44
CA GLY A 143 -15.23 -8.45 1.97
C GLY A 143 -15.29 -9.72 2.83
N ILE A 144 -16.30 -9.82 3.67
CA ILE A 144 -16.55 -11.00 4.51
C ILE A 144 -16.79 -12.26 3.64
N ASN A 145 -17.56 -12.12 2.57
CA ASN A 145 -17.81 -13.21 1.64
C ASN A 145 -16.55 -13.72 0.95
N ILE A 146 -15.56 -12.84 0.71
CA ILE A 146 -14.25 -13.26 0.21
C ILE A 146 -13.51 -14.10 1.26
N LEU A 147 -13.54 -13.71 2.52
CA LEU A 147 -12.93 -14.49 3.61
C LEU A 147 -13.58 -15.86 3.75
N ARG A 148 -14.91 -15.95 3.66
CA ARG A 148 -15.64 -17.25 3.67
C ARG A 148 -15.17 -18.15 2.53
N LYS A 149 -15.08 -17.63 1.29
CA LYS A 149 -14.55 -18.37 0.14
C LYS A 149 -13.10 -18.79 0.35
N MET A 150 -12.27 -17.91 0.92
CA MET A 150 -10.88 -18.27 1.24
C MET A 150 -10.81 -19.36 2.32
N LYS A 151 -11.75 -19.39 3.28
CA LYS A 151 -11.83 -20.44 4.28
C LYS A 151 -12.17 -21.80 3.67
N GLU A 152 -13.01 -21.82 2.64
CA GLU A 152 -13.32 -23.02 1.87
C GLU A 152 -12.11 -23.51 1.05
N LEU A 153 -11.39 -22.57 0.39
CA LEU A 153 -10.21 -22.89 -0.43
C LEU A 153 -8.97 -23.27 0.39
N ASN A 154 -8.83 -22.72 1.59
CA ASN A 154 -7.63 -22.86 2.42
C ASN A 154 -7.98 -23.02 3.90
N PRO A 155 -8.73 -24.09 4.27
CA PRO A 155 -9.29 -24.25 5.62
C PRO A 155 -8.20 -24.39 6.71
N ASN A 156 -7.07 -24.98 6.37
CA ASN A 156 -5.97 -25.30 7.29
C ASN A 156 -4.73 -24.42 7.07
N GLY A 157 -4.82 -23.42 6.21
CA GLY A 157 -3.70 -22.54 5.93
C GLY A 157 -3.36 -21.63 7.10
N LYS A 158 -2.06 -21.46 7.37
CA LYS A 158 -1.58 -20.51 8.37
C LYS A 158 -1.95 -19.06 8.01
N LEU A 159 -1.87 -18.72 6.73
CA LEU A 159 -2.27 -17.41 6.19
C LEU A 159 -3.63 -17.56 5.50
N VAL A 160 -4.42 -16.51 5.53
CA VAL A 160 -5.73 -16.46 4.84
C VAL A 160 -5.55 -16.66 3.33
N PHE A 161 -4.67 -15.86 2.71
CA PHE A 161 -4.44 -15.90 1.27
C PHE A 161 -3.22 -16.74 0.93
N MET A 162 -3.46 -18.00 0.58
CA MET A 162 -2.45 -18.94 0.07
C MET A 162 -2.91 -19.53 -1.26
N HIS A 163 -2.00 -19.68 -2.19
CA HIS A 163 -2.24 -20.30 -3.50
C HIS A 163 -1.37 -21.54 -3.63
N GLU A 164 -1.98 -22.71 -3.84
CA GLU A 164 -1.28 -24.00 -3.91
C GLU A 164 -0.33 -24.24 -2.74
N GLY A 165 -0.79 -23.98 -1.51
CA GLY A 165 0.00 -24.16 -0.30
C GLY A 165 1.13 -23.14 -0.10
N ARG A 166 1.25 -22.12 -0.94
CA ARG A 166 2.29 -21.09 -0.86
C ARG A 166 1.69 -19.69 -0.62
N PRO A 167 2.36 -18.84 0.17
CA PRO A 167 1.96 -17.46 0.34
C PRO A 167 1.96 -16.69 -0.98
N LEU A 168 1.04 -15.73 -1.14
CA LEU A 168 1.00 -14.89 -2.33
C LEU A 168 2.26 -14.04 -2.48
N THR A 169 2.59 -13.67 -3.72
CA THR A 169 3.66 -12.71 -4.03
C THR A 169 3.10 -11.39 -4.53
N THR A 170 3.78 -10.30 -4.21
CA THR A 170 3.38 -8.96 -4.67
C THR A 170 3.50 -8.85 -6.19
N ASP A 171 4.51 -9.49 -6.78
CA ASP A 171 4.74 -9.45 -8.23
C ASP A 171 3.62 -10.15 -8.99
N THR A 172 3.21 -11.35 -8.56
CA THR A 172 2.10 -12.05 -9.20
C THR A 172 0.77 -11.33 -8.99
N PHE A 173 0.52 -10.77 -7.80
CA PHE A 173 -0.65 -9.93 -7.55
C PHE A 173 -0.71 -8.75 -8.55
N ASN A 174 0.37 -7.98 -8.66
CA ASN A 174 0.42 -6.83 -9.56
C ASN A 174 0.40 -7.23 -11.04
N ARG A 175 1.02 -8.35 -11.42
CA ARG A 175 0.99 -8.87 -12.79
C ARG A 175 -0.43 -9.27 -13.21
N ARG A 176 -1.18 -9.97 -12.34
CA ARG A 176 -2.58 -10.33 -12.60
C ARG A 176 -3.47 -9.08 -12.66
N LEU A 177 -3.33 -8.16 -11.71
CA LEU A 177 -4.06 -6.89 -11.74
C LEU A 177 -3.79 -6.11 -13.04
N LYS A 178 -2.53 -6.07 -13.50
CA LYS A 178 -2.16 -5.42 -14.77
C LYS A 178 -2.82 -6.09 -15.97
N LYS A 179 -2.85 -7.43 -15.99
CA LYS A 179 -3.54 -8.21 -17.02
C LYS A 179 -5.03 -7.84 -17.07
N TYR A 180 -5.72 -7.88 -15.94
CA TYR A 180 -7.15 -7.59 -15.84
C TYR A 180 -7.50 -6.14 -16.21
N CYS A 181 -6.65 -5.18 -15.82
CA CYS A 181 -6.81 -3.80 -16.29
C CYS A 181 -6.68 -3.70 -17.82
N GLY A 182 -5.71 -4.42 -18.43
CA GLY A 182 -5.52 -4.43 -19.88
C GLY A 182 -6.72 -5.02 -20.64
N GLU A 183 -7.32 -6.09 -20.13
CA GLU A 183 -8.51 -6.73 -20.70
C GLU A 183 -9.74 -5.82 -20.68
N LEU A 184 -9.80 -4.89 -19.72
CA LEU A 184 -10.88 -3.91 -19.58
C LEU A 184 -10.56 -2.54 -20.20
N GLY A 185 -9.38 -2.35 -20.79
CA GLY A 185 -8.95 -1.03 -21.28
C GLY A 185 -8.71 0.00 -20.19
N ILE A 186 -8.57 -0.43 -18.92
CA ILE A 186 -8.35 0.44 -17.77
C ILE A 186 -6.84 0.67 -17.58
N THR A 187 -6.47 1.91 -17.29
CA THR A 187 -5.07 2.22 -16.93
C THR A 187 -4.65 1.46 -15.69
N TYR A 188 -3.62 0.61 -15.81
CA TYR A 188 -3.08 -0.12 -14.67
C TYR A 188 -2.51 0.81 -13.60
N LEU A 189 -2.97 0.58 -12.39
CA LEU A 189 -2.41 1.15 -11.17
C LEU A 189 -2.04 0.00 -10.23
N SER A 190 -0.87 0.10 -9.55
CA SER A 190 -0.39 -0.98 -8.67
C SER A 190 -1.28 -1.20 -7.45
N SER A 191 -1.08 -2.31 -6.74
CA SER A 191 -1.77 -2.63 -5.48
C SER A 191 -1.77 -1.49 -4.46
N HIS A 192 -0.68 -0.72 -4.38
CA HIS A 192 -0.62 0.46 -3.51
C HIS A 192 -1.64 1.54 -3.91
N LYS A 193 -1.99 1.61 -5.18
CA LYS A 193 -2.97 2.57 -5.69
C LYS A 193 -4.42 2.13 -5.44
N ILE A 194 -4.69 0.85 -5.24
CA ILE A 194 -6.00 0.38 -4.76
C ILE A 194 -6.28 0.99 -3.37
N ARG A 195 -5.32 0.89 -2.47
CA ARG A 195 -5.43 1.50 -1.13
C ARG A 195 -5.63 3.02 -1.21
N PHE A 196 -4.90 3.69 -2.11
CA PHE A 196 -5.08 5.12 -2.38
C PHE A 196 -6.49 5.42 -2.90
N THR A 197 -7.01 4.58 -3.80
CA THR A 197 -8.38 4.70 -4.34
C THR A 197 -9.41 4.64 -3.21
N ASN A 198 -9.32 3.64 -2.34
CA ASN A 198 -10.28 3.47 -1.24
C ASN A 198 -10.23 4.66 -0.26
N ALA A 199 -9.04 5.13 0.10
CA ALA A 199 -8.89 6.31 0.95
C ALA A 199 -9.45 7.58 0.29
N SER A 200 -9.23 7.76 -1.01
CA SER A 200 -9.78 8.89 -1.78
C SER A 200 -11.30 8.83 -1.84
N MET A 201 -11.88 7.65 -2.04
CA MET A 201 -13.34 7.47 -2.08
C MET A 201 -13.99 7.80 -0.73
N LEU A 202 -13.38 7.40 0.40
CA LEU A 202 -13.87 7.79 1.73
C LEU A 202 -13.83 9.30 1.91
N PHE A 203 -12.75 9.94 1.48
CA PHE A 203 -12.63 11.38 1.56
C PHE A 203 -13.65 12.10 0.67
N ASP A 204 -13.84 11.64 -0.58
CA ASP A 204 -14.83 12.17 -1.51
C ASP A 204 -16.28 11.98 -0.98
N ALA A 205 -16.51 10.93 -0.18
CA ALA A 205 -17.77 10.69 0.55
C ALA A 205 -17.92 11.53 1.82
N GLY A 206 -16.99 12.45 2.13
CA GLY A 206 -17.06 13.36 3.27
C GLY A 206 -16.39 12.89 4.56
N VAL A 207 -15.76 11.71 4.59
CA VAL A 207 -15.00 11.27 5.75
C VAL A 207 -13.79 12.18 5.96
N LYS A 208 -13.62 12.67 7.17
CA LYS A 208 -12.52 13.61 7.49
C LYS A 208 -11.16 12.93 7.37
N ALA A 209 -10.15 13.68 6.95
CA ALA A 209 -8.78 13.17 6.83
C ALA A 209 -8.22 12.61 8.15
N ILE A 210 -8.65 13.15 9.28
CA ILE A 210 -8.24 12.69 10.62
C ILE A 210 -8.79 11.28 10.91
N ASP A 211 -9.98 10.94 10.40
CA ASP A 211 -10.62 9.63 10.60
C ASP A 211 -10.07 8.59 9.60
N ILE A 212 -9.59 9.04 8.43
CA ILE A 212 -8.92 8.19 7.44
C ILE A 212 -7.47 7.88 7.86
N GLN A 213 -6.82 8.76 8.61
CA GLN A 213 -5.41 8.61 9.04
C GLN A 213 -5.15 7.27 9.77
N PRO A 214 -5.92 6.88 10.81
CA PRO A 214 -5.72 5.59 11.48
C PRO A 214 -5.94 4.40 10.56
N LEU A 215 -6.91 4.45 9.65
CA LEU A 215 -7.14 3.39 8.65
C LEU A 215 -5.94 3.24 7.70
N LEU A 216 -5.23 4.33 7.41
CA LEU A 216 -3.99 4.31 6.65
C LEU A 216 -2.77 3.90 7.52
N GLY A 217 -2.90 3.79 8.84
CA GLY A 217 -1.76 3.57 9.73
C GLY A 217 -0.65 4.61 9.53
N HIS A 218 -1.02 5.88 9.35
CA HIS A 218 -0.10 6.99 9.19
C HIS A 218 0.13 7.69 10.52
N SER A 219 1.39 7.84 10.92
CA SER A 219 1.77 8.56 12.13
C SER A 219 1.61 10.09 12.02
N ASN A 220 1.46 10.62 10.82
CA ASN A 220 1.36 12.05 10.54
C ASN A 220 0.22 12.35 9.58
N LEU A 221 -0.64 13.33 9.97
CA LEU A 221 -1.76 13.78 9.14
C LEU A 221 -1.32 14.35 7.78
N ALA A 222 -0.14 14.99 7.72
CA ALA A 222 0.39 15.48 6.44
C ALA A 222 0.61 14.35 5.41
N MET A 223 0.95 13.13 5.85
CA MET A 223 1.03 11.97 4.97
C MET A 223 -0.34 11.62 4.39
N THR A 224 -1.39 11.68 5.22
CA THR A 224 -2.77 11.43 4.80
C THR A 224 -3.25 12.54 3.86
N GLN A 225 -3.00 13.79 4.18
CA GLN A 225 -3.32 14.93 3.30
C GLN A 225 -2.61 14.85 1.96
N HIS A 226 -1.35 14.42 1.91
CA HIS A 226 -0.66 14.17 0.64
C HIS A 226 -1.32 13.05 -0.17
N TYR A 227 -1.91 12.06 0.49
CA TYR A 227 -2.66 10.99 -0.15
C TYR A 227 -3.97 11.47 -0.78
N ILE A 228 -4.73 12.28 -0.04
CA ILE A 228 -6.07 12.74 -0.44
C ILE A 228 -6.06 14.19 -0.93
N GLY A 229 -5.07 14.99 -0.60
CA GLY A 229 -5.12 16.44 -0.54
C GLY A 229 -4.80 17.22 -1.82
N GLN A 230 -4.71 16.65 -2.99
CA GLN A 230 -4.63 17.45 -4.23
C GLN A 230 -6.00 17.82 -4.80
N ARG A 231 -7.10 17.43 -4.15
CA ARG A 231 -8.48 17.76 -4.54
C ARG A 231 -9.16 18.81 -3.66
N THR A 232 -8.46 19.31 -2.63
CA THR A 232 -9.05 20.23 -1.63
C THR A 232 -9.05 21.71 -2.01
N THR A 233 -8.82 22.09 -3.25
CA THR A 233 -8.81 23.50 -3.66
C THR A 233 -10.19 24.12 -3.86
N GLU A 234 -11.27 23.34 -3.77
CA GLU A 234 -12.63 23.83 -3.93
C GLU A 234 -13.57 23.47 -2.76
N ARG A 235 -13.06 23.40 -1.55
CA ARG A 235 -13.97 23.36 -0.40
C ARG A 235 -14.55 24.75 -0.20
N ASP A 236 -15.82 24.79 -0.42
CA ASP A 236 -16.74 25.88 -0.44
C ASP A 236 -16.60 26.74 0.82
N SER A 237 -16.11 27.97 0.64
CA SER A 237 -16.14 29.02 1.68
C SER A 237 -17.58 29.32 2.13
N THR A 238 -18.56 28.89 1.38
CA THR A 238 -20.00 29.03 1.64
C THR A 238 -20.42 28.25 2.88
N GLU A 239 -19.86 27.05 3.12
CA GLU A 239 -20.18 26.25 4.31
C GLU A 239 -19.58 26.87 5.59
N MET A 240 -18.37 27.42 5.51
CA MET A 240 -17.78 28.19 6.61
C MET A 240 -18.60 29.45 6.93
N ALA A 241 -19.00 30.19 5.93
CA ALA A 241 -19.83 31.35 6.10
C ALA A 241 -21.21 31.01 6.72
N ARG A 242 -21.77 29.85 6.38
CA ARG A 242 -23.04 29.36 6.93
C ARG A 242 -22.93 28.89 8.40
N ILE A 243 -21.78 28.34 8.79
CA ILE A 243 -21.53 27.88 10.17
C ILE A 243 -21.20 29.04 11.09
N LEU A 244 -20.59 30.12 10.55
CA LEU A 244 -20.17 31.29 11.30
C LEU A 244 -21.22 32.39 11.33
N ALA A 245 -22.34 32.24 10.62
CA ALA A 245 -23.50 33.15 10.64
C ALA A 245 -24.47 32.82 11.77
#